data_0237eec0bde4aa3577c47b41b2fcf5c2
#
_entry.id   0237eec0bde4aa3577c47b41b2fcf5c2
#
_cell.length_a   1.000
_cell.length_b   1.000
_cell.length_c   1.000
_cell.angle_alpha   90.00
_cell.angle_beta   90.00
_cell.angle_gamma   90.00
#
_symmetry.space_group_name_H-M   'P 1'
#
loop_
_entity.id
_entity.type
_entity.pdbx_description
1 polymer ?
#
loop_
_entity_poly.entity_id
_entity_poly.type
_entity_poly.pdbx_seq_one_letter_code
_entity_poly.pdbx_strand_id
1 'polypeptide(L)'
;ADAQATDWIAGRANDYLRAGLEGVKRTSVAGVLDERCVKHDYVQNYVADLENVVDMQAIKDSGLRIGADPMGGASVDYWQAIADYYGLNMTVVNPEVDSTFRFMTLDTDGKIRMDCSSPDAMASLIDARSSFDLATGNDADADRHGIVTPDAGLMNPNHYLAVAIEYLFSHRPQWGNAGVGKTLVSSSMIDRVVESLGRELVEVPVGFKWFVPGLVEGTIGFGGEESA
;
A
#
# COMPACT_ATOMS: atom_id res chain seq x y z
N ALA A 1 -10.90 -9.62 -6.63
CA ALA A 1 -11.92 -10.40 -7.31
C ALA A 1 -11.27 -11.31 -8.35
N ASP A 2 -11.84 -12.48 -8.61
CA ASP A 2 -11.39 -13.40 -9.64
C ASP A 2 -11.43 -12.71 -11.03
N ALA A 3 -10.43 -13.01 -11.87
CA ALA A 3 -10.33 -12.47 -13.23
C ALA A 3 -11.58 -12.74 -14.07
N GLN A 4 -12.21 -13.90 -13.92
CA GLN A 4 -13.48 -14.21 -14.63
C GLN A 4 -14.60 -13.24 -14.26
N ALA A 5 -14.73 -12.86 -12.99
CA ALA A 5 -15.74 -11.91 -12.53
C ALA A 5 -15.47 -10.49 -13.06
N THR A 6 -14.22 -10.05 -13.02
CA THR A 6 -13.85 -8.72 -13.52
C THR A 6 -13.99 -8.62 -15.03
N ASP A 7 -13.60 -9.64 -15.77
CA ASP A 7 -13.74 -9.70 -17.23
C ASP A 7 -15.22 -9.71 -17.66
N TRP A 8 -16.06 -10.45 -16.92
CA TRP A 8 -17.51 -10.44 -17.16
C TRP A 8 -18.10 -9.05 -16.91
N ILE A 9 -17.73 -8.38 -15.80
CA ILE A 9 -18.21 -7.03 -15.48
C ILE A 9 -17.77 -6.04 -16.57
N ALA A 10 -16.49 -6.08 -16.95
CA ALA A 10 -15.94 -5.23 -18.01
C ALA A 10 -16.63 -5.48 -19.36
N GLY A 11 -16.88 -6.76 -19.70
CA GLY A 11 -17.63 -7.16 -20.88
C GLY A 11 -19.04 -6.56 -20.90
N ARG A 12 -19.78 -6.67 -19.80
CA ARG A 12 -21.12 -6.06 -19.66
C ARG A 12 -21.10 -4.54 -19.77
N ALA A 13 -20.12 -3.88 -19.13
CA ALA A 13 -19.96 -2.43 -19.24
C ALA A 13 -19.71 -2.01 -20.70
N ASN A 14 -18.86 -2.73 -21.43
CA ASN A 14 -18.57 -2.48 -22.84
C ASN A 14 -19.79 -2.75 -23.73
N ASP A 15 -20.64 -3.72 -23.41
CA ASP A 15 -21.90 -3.97 -24.12
C ASP A 15 -22.85 -2.77 -23.98
N TYR A 16 -23.00 -2.23 -22.77
CA TYR A 16 -23.79 -1.01 -22.56
C TYR A 16 -23.21 0.21 -23.32
N LEU A 17 -21.88 0.37 -23.32
CA LEU A 17 -21.26 1.44 -24.08
C LEU A 17 -21.53 1.32 -25.58
N ARG A 18 -21.40 0.12 -26.16
CA ARG A 18 -21.71 -0.13 -27.59
C ARG A 18 -23.17 0.10 -27.94
N ALA A 19 -24.07 -0.18 -27.00
CA ALA A 19 -25.51 0.10 -27.13
C ALA A 19 -25.90 1.57 -26.83
N GLY A 20 -24.93 2.48 -26.73
CA GLY A 20 -25.21 3.90 -26.41
C GLY A 20 -25.78 4.12 -25.03
N LEU A 21 -25.44 3.23 -24.07
CA LEU A 21 -25.95 3.20 -22.70
C LEU A 21 -27.46 2.88 -22.59
N GLU A 22 -28.07 2.33 -23.63
CA GLU A 22 -29.43 1.84 -23.59
C GLU A 22 -29.56 0.75 -22.50
N GLY A 23 -30.58 0.86 -21.66
CA GLY A 23 -30.81 -0.06 -20.53
C GLY A 23 -30.05 0.30 -19.24
N VAL A 24 -29.15 1.28 -19.25
CA VAL A 24 -28.53 1.80 -18.03
C VAL A 24 -29.54 2.62 -17.22
N LYS A 25 -29.88 2.14 -16.03
CA LYS A 25 -30.79 2.86 -15.14
C LYS A 25 -30.03 3.94 -14.37
N ARG A 26 -30.50 5.17 -14.43
CA ARG A 26 -29.93 6.29 -13.70
C ARG A 26 -30.98 6.87 -12.74
N THR A 27 -30.53 7.34 -11.61
CA THR A 27 -31.35 8.06 -10.63
C THR A 27 -30.69 9.35 -10.21
N SER A 28 -31.45 10.30 -9.68
CA SER A 28 -30.88 11.52 -9.09
C SER A 28 -30.14 11.19 -7.81
N VAL A 29 -29.18 12.07 -7.42
CA VAL A 29 -28.45 11.92 -6.15
C VAL A 29 -29.42 11.87 -4.96
N ALA A 30 -30.49 12.67 -4.98
CA ALA A 30 -31.54 12.66 -3.95
C ALA A 30 -32.27 11.31 -3.87
N GLY A 31 -32.42 10.60 -4.99
CA GLY A 31 -33.06 9.27 -5.02
C GLY A 31 -32.13 8.12 -4.61
N VAL A 32 -30.83 8.41 -4.42
CA VAL A 32 -29.85 7.41 -3.96
C VAL A 32 -29.75 7.39 -2.44
N LEU A 33 -29.96 8.54 -1.79
CA LEU A 33 -29.88 8.68 -0.33
C LEU A 33 -31.19 8.24 0.35
N ASP A 34 -31.52 6.98 0.19
CA ASP A 34 -32.67 6.32 0.85
C ASP A 34 -32.16 5.15 1.73
N GLU A 35 -33.09 4.33 2.22
CA GLU A 35 -32.80 3.19 3.09
C GLU A 35 -31.82 2.16 2.47
N ARG A 36 -31.58 2.20 1.15
CA ARG A 36 -30.66 1.31 0.43
C ARG A 36 -29.22 1.83 0.40
N CYS A 37 -29.00 3.08 0.78
CA CYS A 37 -27.70 3.75 0.80
C CYS A 37 -27.34 4.18 2.22
N VAL A 38 -26.41 3.47 2.82
CA VAL A 38 -25.92 3.75 4.17
C VAL A 38 -24.55 4.45 4.07
N LYS A 39 -24.41 5.56 4.80
CA LYS A 39 -23.08 6.16 4.98
C LYS A 39 -22.29 5.29 5.94
N HIS A 40 -21.05 4.95 5.55
CA HIS A 40 -20.15 4.17 6.36
C HIS A 40 -18.81 4.90 6.51
N ASP A 41 -18.28 4.95 7.73
CA ASP A 41 -16.97 5.52 8.00
C ASP A 41 -15.88 4.44 7.81
N TYR A 42 -15.33 4.39 6.60
CA TYR A 42 -14.28 3.46 6.28
C TYR A 42 -12.95 3.81 6.96
N VAL A 43 -12.67 5.10 7.18
CA VAL A 43 -11.44 5.55 7.82
C VAL A 43 -11.38 5.04 9.25
N GLN A 44 -12.42 5.32 10.04
CA GLN A 44 -12.46 4.92 11.44
C GLN A 44 -12.37 3.39 11.61
N ASN A 45 -13.09 2.64 10.79
CA ASN A 45 -13.04 1.17 10.85
C ASN A 45 -11.66 0.62 10.52
N TYR A 46 -11.03 1.13 9.46
CA TYR A 46 -9.70 0.71 9.06
C TYR A 46 -8.66 1.03 10.16
N VAL A 47 -8.69 2.27 10.66
CA VAL A 47 -7.74 2.73 11.69
C VAL A 47 -7.87 1.89 12.96
N ALA A 48 -9.09 1.63 13.42
CA ALA A 48 -9.32 0.83 14.62
C ALA A 48 -8.89 -0.64 14.48
N ASP A 49 -8.89 -1.18 13.24
CA ASP A 49 -8.51 -2.58 12.97
C ASP A 49 -7.00 -2.78 12.79
N LEU A 50 -6.21 -1.72 12.63
CA LEU A 50 -4.77 -1.82 12.39
C LEU A 50 -4.02 -2.57 13.49
N GLU A 51 -4.42 -2.46 14.74
CA GLU A 51 -3.79 -3.16 15.86
C GLU A 51 -3.86 -4.70 15.75
N ASN A 52 -4.78 -5.23 14.93
CA ASN A 52 -4.89 -6.67 14.66
C ASN A 52 -3.85 -7.16 13.65
N VAL A 53 -3.22 -6.26 12.90
CA VAL A 53 -2.25 -6.60 11.84
C VAL A 53 -0.88 -5.97 12.04
N VAL A 54 -0.79 -4.88 12.80
CA VAL A 54 0.46 -4.14 13.07
C VAL A 54 0.62 -3.93 14.57
N ASP A 55 1.84 -4.09 15.08
CA ASP A 55 2.15 -3.78 16.49
C ASP A 55 2.23 -2.24 16.67
N MET A 56 1.07 -1.62 16.78
CA MET A 56 0.94 -0.17 16.93
C MET A 56 1.54 0.33 18.25
N GLN A 57 1.57 -0.54 19.28
CA GLN A 57 2.19 -0.19 20.56
C GLN A 57 3.71 -0.10 20.46
N ALA A 58 4.35 -1.03 19.75
CA ALA A 58 5.80 -0.97 19.50
C ALA A 58 6.18 0.29 18.71
N ILE A 59 5.39 0.69 17.73
CA ILE A 59 5.61 1.92 16.97
C ILE A 59 5.51 3.15 17.89
N LYS A 60 4.47 3.21 18.72
CA LYS A 60 4.28 4.30 19.68
C LYS A 60 5.43 4.40 20.66
N ASP A 61 5.83 3.28 21.26
CA ASP A 61 6.85 3.23 22.30
C ASP A 61 8.26 3.53 21.75
N SER A 62 8.46 3.38 20.45
CA SER A 62 9.71 3.75 19.78
C SER A 62 10.01 5.24 19.87
N GLY A 63 8.97 6.08 19.98
CA GLY A 63 9.09 7.54 19.99
C GLY A 63 9.65 8.16 18.72
N LEU A 64 9.77 7.39 17.64
CA LEU A 64 10.31 7.85 16.35
C LEU A 64 9.47 9.00 15.78
N ARG A 65 10.17 9.98 15.22
CA ARG A 65 9.57 11.04 14.41
C ARG A 65 9.31 10.48 13.02
N ILE A 66 8.05 10.25 12.69
CA ILE A 66 7.63 9.62 11.43
C ILE A 66 7.09 10.68 10.48
N GLY A 67 7.60 10.73 9.24
CA GLY A 67 7.01 11.47 8.14
C GLY A 67 6.12 10.56 7.30
N ALA A 68 4.93 11.00 6.93
CA ALA A 68 4.05 10.28 6.02
C ALA A 68 3.60 11.20 4.88
N ASP A 69 3.88 10.82 3.64
CA ASP A 69 3.47 11.55 2.44
C ASP A 69 2.43 10.72 1.65
N PRO A 70 1.15 11.06 1.71
CA PRO A 70 0.10 10.41 0.94
C PRO A 70 0.11 10.80 -0.54
N MET A 71 1.05 11.65 -0.99
CA MET A 71 1.14 12.19 -2.35
C MET A 71 -0.20 12.70 -2.90
N GLY A 72 -1.04 13.30 -2.03
CA GLY A 72 -2.35 13.81 -2.41
C GLY A 72 -3.37 12.76 -2.83
N GLY A 73 -3.14 11.51 -2.48
CA GLY A 73 -3.95 10.37 -2.86
C GLY A 73 -4.97 9.92 -1.82
N ALA A 74 -5.42 8.68 -1.94
CA ALA A 74 -6.48 8.09 -1.12
C ALA A 74 -6.14 7.99 0.38
N SER A 75 -4.84 7.94 0.73
CA SER A 75 -4.40 7.82 2.12
C SER A 75 -4.32 9.15 2.88
N VAL A 76 -4.64 10.30 2.26
CA VAL A 76 -4.61 11.62 2.93
C VAL A 76 -5.37 11.62 4.25
N ASP A 77 -6.62 11.17 4.24
CA ASP A 77 -7.48 11.17 5.42
C ASP A 77 -7.09 10.10 6.46
N TYR A 78 -6.33 9.08 6.04
CA TYR A 78 -5.97 7.95 6.91
C TYR A 78 -4.76 8.25 7.80
N TRP A 79 -3.71 8.87 7.28
CA TRP A 79 -2.47 9.06 8.04
C TRP A 79 -2.65 9.91 9.29
N GLN A 80 -3.37 11.02 9.20
CA GLN A 80 -3.65 11.84 10.38
C GLN A 80 -4.54 11.10 11.38
N ALA A 81 -5.56 10.38 10.89
CA ALA A 81 -6.43 9.59 11.75
C ALA A 81 -5.66 8.46 12.49
N ILE A 82 -4.69 7.81 11.83
CA ILE A 82 -3.80 6.82 12.45
C ILE A 82 -2.94 7.48 13.53
N ALA A 83 -2.33 8.62 13.21
CA ALA A 83 -1.48 9.34 14.15
C ALA A 83 -2.25 9.73 15.42
N ASP A 84 -3.45 10.28 15.26
CA ASP A 84 -4.31 10.73 16.36
C ASP A 84 -4.82 9.55 17.20
N TYR A 85 -5.31 8.50 16.56
CA TYR A 85 -5.90 7.35 17.25
C TYR A 85 -4.88 6.59 18.10
N TYR A 86 -3.69 6.35 17.56
CA TYR A 86 -2.65 5.61 18.27
C TYR A 86 -1.67 6.50 19.04
N GLY A 87 -1.75 7.83 18.90
CA GLY A 87 -0.88 8.79 19.57
C GLY A 87 0.56 8.69 19.09
N LEU A 88 0.77 8.60 17.77
CA LEU A 88 2.08 8.51 17.14
C LEU A 88 2.71 9.89 16.95
N ASN A 89 4.02 9.97 17.07
CA ASN A 89 4.80 11.17 16.72
C ASN A 89 4.99 11.23 15.20
N MET A 90 3.93 11.58 14.50
CA MET A 90 3.85 11.56 13.03
C MET A 90 3.50 12.93 12.47
N THR A 91 4.10 13.28 11.35
CA THR A 91 3.78 14.46 10.55
C THR A 91 3.34 14.04 9.16
N VAL A 92 2.14 14.45 8.76
CA VAL A 92 1.65 14.24 7.40
C VAL A 92 2.19 15.34 6.50
N VAL A 93 2.94 14.95 5.49
CA VAL A 93 3.48 15.83 4.43
C VAL A 93 2.50 15.83 3.27
N ASN A 94 2.31 16.96 2.58
CA ASN A 94 1.35 17.11 1.48
C ASN A 94 -0.07 16.63 1.83
N PRO A 95 -0.73 17.20 2.86
CA PRO A 95 -2.02 16.72 3.36
C PRO A 95 -3.22 17.12 2.50
N GLU A 96 -3.00 17.74 1.35
CA GLU A 96 -4.07 18.23 0.47
C GLU A 96 -4.25 17.32 -0.74
N VAL A 97 -5.51 17.06 -1.08
CA VAL A 97 -5.86 16.40 -2.35
C VAL A 97 -5.94 17.46 -3.45
N ASP A 98 -5.03 17.38 -4.41
CA ASP A 98 -5.06 18.21 -5.61
C ASP A 98 -5.07 17.31 -6.85
N SER A 99 -6.19 17.27 -7.57
CA SER A 99 -6.35 16.44 -8.78
C SER A 99 -5.40 16.78 -9.91
N THR A 100 -4.68 17.90 -9.83
CA THR A 100 -3.64 18.26 -10.80
C THR A 100 -2.25 17.78 -10.38
N PHE A 101 -2.08 17.36 -9.13
CA PHE A 101 -0.80 16.90 -8.55
C PHE A 101 0.37 17.86 -8.76
N ARG A 102 0.10 19.18 -8.82
CA ARG A 102 1.09 20.23 -9.14
C ARG A 102 2.24 20.34 -8.16
N PHE A 103 2.09 19.77 -6.96
CA PHE A 103 3.13 19.70 -5.94
C PHE A 103 4.17 18.62 -6.21
N MET A 104 3.87 17.69 -7.12
CA MET A 104 4.78 16.60 -7.48
C MET A 104 5.90 17.08 -8.39
N THR A 105 7.10 16.57 -8.16
CA THR A 105 8.24 16.74 -9.07
C THR A 105 7.99 15.96 -10.37
N LEU A 106 8.41 16.54 -11.50
CA LEU A 106 8.34 15.83 -12.77
C LEU A 106 9.46 14.80 -12.87
N ASP A 107 9.12 13.62 -13.35
CA ASP A 107 10.08 12.57 -13.68
C ASP A 107 10.93 12.97 -14.91
N THR A 108 11.96 12.19 -15.21
CA THR A 108 12.92 12.41 -16.30
C THR A 108 12.27 12.55 -17.67
N ASP A 109 11.07 11.99 -17.86
CA ASP A 109 10.28 12.10 -19.11
C ASP A 109 9.34 13.32 -19.13
N GLY A 110 9.42 14.19 -18.12
CA GLY A 110 8.61 15.39 -18.02
C GLY A 110 7.16 15.14 -17.58
N LYS A 111 6.86 13.96 -17.04
CA LYS A 111 5.52 13.61 -16.54
C LYS A 111 5.51 13.46 -15.03
N ILE A 112 4.33 13.65 -14.44
CA ILE A 112 4.09 13.28 -13.05
C ILE A 112 3.91 11.77 -13.00
N ARG A 113 4.69 11.14 -12.12
CA ARG A 113 4.58 9.72 -11.78
C ARG A 113 4.48 9.57 -10.27
N MET A 114 3.76 8.55 -9.82
CA MET A 114 3.59 8.23 -8.40
C MET A 114 4.21 6.89 -8.05
N ASP A 115 5.35 6.62 -8.65
CA ASP A 115 6.14 5.43 -8.33
C ASP A 115 6.99 5.72 -7.10
N CYS A 116 6.67 5.08 -5.99
CA CYS A 116 7.37 5.26 -4.72
C CYS A 116 8.82 4.74 -4.72
N SER A 117 9.25 4.05 -5.75
CA SER A 117 10.65 3.69 -5.98
C SER A 117 11.44 4.77 -6.72
N SER A 118 10.75 5.77 -7.31
CA SER A 118 11.38 6.87 -8.03
C SER A 118 11.83 7.99 -7.08
N PRO A 119 13.12 8.41 -7.13
CA PRO A 119 13.58 9.59 -6.40
C PRO A 119 12.83 10.87 -6.75
N ASP A 120 12.35 11.01 -7.99
CA ASP A 120 11.60 12.18 -8.43
C ASP A 120 10.22 12.24 -7.78
N ALA A 121 9.50 11.12 -7.71
CA ALA A 121 8.23 11.03 -7.01
C ALA A 121 8.37 11.27 -5.50
N MET A 122 9.45 10.77 -4.90
CA MET A 122 9.74 10.87 -3.47
C MET A 122 10.56 12.12 -3.11
N ALA A 123 10.80 13.06 -4.04
CA ALA A 123 11.72 14.18 -3.86
C ALA A 123 11.39 15.02 -2.63
N SER A 124 10.14 15.38 -2.41
CA SER A 124 9.68 16.18 -1.26
C SER A 124 10.05 15.50 0.08
N LEU A 125 9.87 14.19 0.16
CA LEU A 125 10.16 13.42 1.36
C LEU A 125 11.69 13.22 1.55
N ILE A 126 12.42 13.01 0.45
CA ILE A 126 13.89 12.92 0.45
C ILE A 126 14.51 14.23 0.93
N ASP A 127 13.99 15.36 0.49
CA ASP A 127 14.49 16.69 0.91
C ASP A 127 14.21 16.96 2.39
N ALA A 128 13.08 16.48 2.90
CA ALA A 128 12.67 16.61 4.29
C ALA A 128 13.28 15.55 5.24
N ARG A 129 14.09 14.60 4.73
CA ARG A 129 14.54 13.40 5.47
C ARG A 129 15.20 13.67 6.81
N SER A 130 15.93 14.78 6.95
CA SER A 130 16.60 15.15 8.21
C SER A 130 15.61 15.53 9.33
N SER A 131 14.36 15.80 9.01
CA SER A 131 13.32 16.16 9.97
C SER A 131 12.71 14.93 10.66
N PHE A 132 12.92 13.74 10.12
CA PHE A 132 12.32 12.49 10.55
C PHE A 132 13.38 11.45 10.90
N ASP A 133 13.02 10.49 11.72
CA ASP A 133 13.83 9.30 11.98
C ASP A 133 13.49 8.19 10.95
N LEU A 134 12.26 8.23 10.42
CA LEU A 134 11.77 7.41 9.33
C LEU A 134 10.69 8.18 8.59
N ALA A 135 10.63 8.04 7.26
CA ALA A 135 9.51 8.57 6.49
C ALA A 135 9.02 7.56 5.45
N THR A 136 7.73 7.64 5.12
CA THR A 136 7.07 6.77 4.13
C THR A 136 6.22 7.60 3.18
N GLY A 137 6.22 7.24 1.90
CA GLY A 137 5.30 7.78 0.91
C GLY A 137 4.42 6.69 0.33
N ASN A 138 3.20 7.04 -0.07
CA ASN A 138 2.28 6.16 -0.78
C ASN A 138 1.92 6.75 -2.13
N ASP A 139 1.70 5.89 -3.11
CA ASP A 139 1.12 6.30 -4.38
C ASP A 139 -0.37 6.66 -4.25
N ALA A 140 -0.99 7.12 -5.33
CA ALA A 140 -2.31 7.76 -5.29
C ALA A 140 -3.45 6.85 -4.78
N ASP A 141 -3.40 5.56 -5.02
CA ASP A 141 -4.39 4.57 -4.54
C ASP A 141 -3.89 3.78 -3.31
N ALA A 142 -2.67 4.13 -2.83
CA ALA A 142 -2.09 3.65 -1.58
C ALA A 142 -1.87 2.12 -1.55
N ASP A 143 -1.62 1.50 -2.70
CA ASP A 143 -1.26 0.09 -2.79
C ASP A 143 0.26 -0.15 -2.85
N ARG A 144 1.05 0.94 -2.99
CA ARG A 144 2.52 0.92 -2.97
C ARG A 144 3.08 1.91 -1.95
N HIS A 145 4.32 1.68 -1.56
CA HIS A 145 5.01 2.56 -0.61
C HIS A 145 6.49 2.72 -0.94
N GLY A 146 7.08 3.80 -0.44
CA GLY A 146 8.52 4.03 -0.42
C GLY A 146 8.98 4.44 0.97
N ILE A 147 10.16 3.99 1.37
CA ILE A 147 10.73 4.29 2.68
C ILE A 147 11.93 5.21 2.52
N VAL A 148 11.97 6.27 3.31
CA VAL A 148 13.08 7.23 3.35
C VAL A 148 13.67 7.26 4.75
N THR A 149 15.01 7.15 4.83
CA THR A 149 15.76 7.26 6.07
C THR A 149 16.72 8.47 6.04
N PRO A 150 17.08 9.05 7.20
CA PRO A 150 17.98 10.21 7.24
C PRO A 150 19.32 9.94 6.55
N ASP A 151 19.91 8.78 6.80
CA ASP A 151 21.26 8.44 6.36
C ASP A 151 21.33 7.95 4.90
N ALA A 152 20.40 7.06 4.51
CA ALA A 152 20.43 6.43 3.20
C ALA A 152 19.52 7.10 2.15
N GLY A 153 18.64 8.01 2.55
CA GLY A 153 17.63 8.56 1.67
C GLY A 153 16.57 7.54 1.30
N LEU A 154 16.18 7.47 0.03
CA LEU A 154 15.21 6.49 -0.45
C LEU A 154 15.80 5.08 -0.41
N MET A 155 15.16 4.21 0.38
CA MET A 155 15.57 2.82 0.51
C MET A 155 15.21 2.03 -0.76
N ASN A 156 16.12 1.17 -1.20
CA ASN A 156 15.80 0.25 -2.27
C ASN A 156 14.66 -0.69 -1.84
N PRO A 157 13.56 -0.81 -2.61
CA PRO A 157 12.39 -1.58 -2.20
C PRO A 157 12.67 -3.07 -2.00
N ASN A 158 13.62 -3.67 -2.72
CA ASN A 158 14.06 -5.04 -2.44
C ASN A 158 14.73 -5.19 -1.06
N HIS A 159 15.47 -4.16 -0.61
CA HIS A 159 16.05 -4.17 0.73
C HIS A 159 14.98 -4.06 1.81
N TYR A 160 14.00 -3.18 1.60
CA TYR A 160 12.85 -3.08 2.49
C TYR A 160 12.08 -4.39 2.57
N LEU A 161 11.77 -5.00 1.42
CA LEU A 161 11.05 -6.27 1.34
C LEU A 161 11.80 -7.39 2.10
N ALA A 162 13.13 -7.46 1.97
CA ALA A 162 13.95 -8.41 2.71
C ALA A 162 13.86 -8.21 4.24
N VAL A 163 13.94 -6.95 4.70
CA VAL A 163 13.80 -6.59 6.11
C VAL A 163 12.40 -6.91 6.63
N ALA A 164 11.37 -6.57 5.86
CA ALA A 164 9.98 -6.85 6.22
C ALA A 164 9.72 -8.34 6.39
N ILE A 165 10.23 -9.17 5.47
CA ILE A 165 10.10 -10.63 5.55
C ILE A 165 10.80 -11.17 6.80
N GLU A 166 12.04 -10.78 7.03
CA GLU A 166 12.80 -11.24 8.19
C GLU A 166 12.10 -10.85 9.50
N TYR A 167 11.67 -9.60 9.62
CA TYR A 167 10.97 -9.11 10.80
C TYR A 167 9.65 -9.86 11.03
N LEU A 168 8.80 -9.95 10.01
CA LEU A 168 7.47 -10.54 10.15
C LEU A 168 7.54 -12.02 10.53
N PHE A 169 8.39 -12.81 9.88
CA PHE A 169 8.52 -14.24 10.19
C PHE A 169 9.22 -14.52 11.52
N SER A 170 10.01 -13.59 12.02
CA SER A 170 10.61 -13.66 13.36
C SER A 170 9.63 -13.27 14.47
N HIS A 171 8.61 -12.44 14.18
CA HIS A 171 7.69 -11.89 15.18
C HIS A 171 6.26 -12.43 15.08
N ARG A 172 5.97 -13.32 14.12
CA ARG A 172 4.64 -13.91 13.92
C ARG A 172 4.67 -15.44 14.00
N PRO A 173 4.88 -16.01 15.19
CA PRO A 173 4.95 -17.46 15.36
C PRO A 173 3.65 -18.17 14.98
N GLN A 174 2.51 -17.47 15.00
CA GLN A 174 1.21 -18.00 14.55
C GLN A 174 1.15 -18.38 13.07
N TRP A 175 2.10 -17.90 12.25
CA TRP A 175 2.20 -18.32 10.85
C TRP A 175 2.78 -19.73 10.67
N GLY A 176 3.24 -20.36 11.77
CA GLY A 176 3.72 -21.75 11.75
C GLY A 176 4.78 -21.99 10.68
N ASN A 177 4.49 -22.91 9.77
CA ASN A 177 5.39 -23.27 8.65
C ASN A 177 5.01 -22.59 7.32
N ALA A 178 4.18 -21.56 7.33
CA ALA A 178 3.81 -20.86 6.13
C ALA A 178 5.03 -20.35 5.36
N GLY A 179 4.97 -20.43 4.03
CA GLY A 179 6.02 -19.99 3.13
C GLY A 179 6.01 -18.48 2.90
N VAL A 180 6.99 -18.01 2.16
CA VAL A 180 7.13 -16.62 1.71
C VAL A 180 6.91 -16.55 0.21
N GLY A 181 5.98 -15.68 -0.22
CA GLY A 181 5.75 -15.39 -1.62
C GLY A 181 6.60 -14.21 -2.11
N LYS A 182 7.19 -14.33 -3.29
CA LYS A 182 7.77 -13.21 -4.03
C LYS A 182 7.40 -13.30 -5.50
N THR A 183 7.40 -12.16 -6.20
CA THR A 183 7.31 -12.18 -7.67
C THR A 183 8.67 -12.46 -8.29
N LEU A 184 8.64 -13.00 -9.52
CA LEU A 184 9.87 -13.36 -10.26
C LEU A 184 10.81 -12.17 -10.55
N VAL A 185 10.30 -10.92 -10.49
CA VAL A 185 11.10 -9.70 -10.71
C VAL A 185 11.82 -9.23 -9.44
N SER A 186 11.42 -9.74 -8.28
CA SER A 186 12.02 -9.38 -7.00
C SER A 186 13.41 -10.01 -6.81
N SER A 187 14.27 -9.35 -6.03
CA SER A 187 15.66 -9.72 -5.85
C SER A 187 15.85 -11.13 -5.26
N SER A 188 16.93 -11.81 -5.70
CA SER A 188 17.41 -13.05 -5.07
C SER A 188 17.95 -12.87 -3.64
N MET A 189 18.08 -11.64 -3.14
CA MET A 189 18.33 -11.37 -1.73
C MET A 189 17.21 -11.98 -0.86
N ILE A 190 15.96 -11.90 -1.34
CA ILE A 190 14.80 -12.47 -0.64
C ILE A 190 14.94 -13.99 -0.51
N ASP A 191 15.43 -14.67 -1.54
CA ASP A 191 15.67 -16.13 -1.51
C ASP A 191 16.58 -16.51 -0.33
N ARG A 192 17.67 -15.74 -0.13
CA ARG A 192 18.62 -15.97 0.97
C ARG A 192 18.01 -15.70 2.34
N VAL A 193 17.17 -14.66 2.45
CA VAL A 193 16.45 -14.38 3.70
C VAL A 193 15.48 -15.50 4.03
N VAL A 194 14.71 -15.96 3.05
CA VAL A 194 13.76 -17.07 3.20
C VAL A 194 14.47 -18.37 3.59
N GLU A 195 15.62 -18.67 2.95
CA GLU A 195 16.47 -19.80 3.31
C GLU A 195 16.98 -19.71 4.75
N SER A 196 17.46 -18.52 5.18
CA SER A 196 17.95 -18.31 6.54
C SER A 196 16.87 -18.47 7.60
N LEU A 197 15.62 -18.19 7.24
CA LEU A 197 14.44 -18.40 8.10
C LEU A 197 13.95 -19.86 8.10
N GLY A 198 14.52 -20.72 7.26
CA GLY A 198 14.08 -22.11 7.10
C GLY A 198 12.66 -22.23 6.53
N ARG A 199 12.26 -21.28 5.66
CA ARG A 199 10.93 -21.22 5.06
C ARG A 199 10.94 -21.68 3.61
N GLU A 200 9.77 -22.06 3.11
CA GLU A 200 9.56 -22.33 1.70
C GLU A 200 9.42 -21.01 0.93
N LEU A 201 10.10 -20.91 -0.22
CA LEU A 201 9.95 -19.81 -1.15
C LEU A 201 8.93 -20.17 -2.22
N VAL A 202 7.91 -19.32 -2.40
CA VAL A 202 6.90 -19.46 -3.46
C VAL A 202 7.08 -18.31 -4.44
N GLU A 203 7.69 -18.59 -5.60
CA GLU A 203 7.84 -17.59 -6.66
C GLU A 203 6.63 -17.61 -7.59
N VAL A 204 6.09 -16.42 -7.85
CA VAL A 204 4.88 -16.23 -8.67
C VAL A 204 5.13 -15.22 -9.79
N PRO A 205 4.30 -15.18 -10.84
CA PRO A 205 4.30 -14.08 -11.81
C PRO A 205 4.01 -12.73 -11.17
N VAL A 206 4.35 -11.63 -11.86
CA VAL A 206 4.06 -10.26 -11.42
C VAL A 206 2.57 -10.07 -11.13
N GLY A 207 2.28 -9.48 -9.98
CA GLY A 207 0.94 -9.12 -9.52
C GLY A 207 0.45 -9.89 -8.30
N PHE A 208 -0.13 -9.17 -7.34
CA PHE A 208 -0.58 -9.72 -6.05
C PHE A 208 -1.65 -10.80 -6.12
N LYS A 209 -2.45 -10.83 -7.20
CA LYS A 209 -3.47 -11.86 -7.39
C LYS A 209 -2.94 -13.29 -7.27
N TRP A 210 -1.67 -13.49 -7.54
CA TRP A 210 -1.05 -14.82 -7.51
C TRP A 210 -0.74 -15.30 -6.10
N PHE A 211 -0.66 -14.39 -5.11
CA PHE A 211 -0.49 -14.76 -3.71
C PHE A 211 -1.80 -15.13 -3.03
N VAL A 212 -2.94 -14.66 -3.55
CA VAL A 212 -4.25 -14.80 -2.89
C VAL A 212 -4.60 -16.24 -2.51
N PRO A 213 -4.45 -17.25 -3.39
CA PRO A 213 -4.75 -18.64 -3.01
C PRO A 213 -3.93 -19.10 -1.81
N GLY A 214 -2.61 -18.88 -1.85
CA GLY A 214 -1.71 -19.31 -0.77
C GLY A 214 -1.97 -18.58 0.54
N LEU A 215 -2.30 -17.28 0.50
CA LEU A 215 -2.66 -16.51 1.69
C LEU A 215 -3.97 -16.99 2.31
N VAL A 216 -4.99 -17.28 1.49
CA VAL A 216 -6.29 -17.78 1.95
C VAL A 216 -6.19 -19.19 2.53
N GLU A 217 -5.38 -20.05 1.92
CA GLU A 217 -5.13 -21.43 2.38
C GLU A 217 -4.14 -21.50 3.56
N GLY A 218 -3.46 -20.39 3.86
CA GLY A 218 -2.44 -20.34 4.93
C GLY A 218 -1.12 -21.04 4.57
N THR A 219 -0.90 -21.37 3.30
CA THR A 219 0.35 -21.94 2.81
C THR A 219 1.43 -20.88 2.63
N ILE A 220 1.04 -19.62 2.43
CA ILE A 220 1.90 -18.44 2.40
C ILE A 220 1.49 -17.51 3.57
N GLY A 221 2.44 -17.06 4.36
CA GLY A 221 2.21 -16.09 5.45
C GLY A 221 2.33 -14.64 4.97
N PHE A 222 3.15 -14.40 3.97
CA PHE A 222 3.40 -13.08 3.38
C PHE A 222 3.75 -13.23 1.91
N GLY A 223 3.32 -12.28 1.10
CA GLY A 223 3.72 -12.16 -0.30
C GLY A 223 3.96 -10.70 -0.66
N GLY A 224 5.01 -10.42 -1.42
CA GLY A 224 5.40 -9.07 -1.79
C GLY A 224 6.14 -8.97 -3.12
N GLU A 225 6.21 -7.74 -3.61
CA GLU A 225 6.90 -7.35 -4.84
C GLU A 225 7.77 -6.12 -4.56
N GLU A 226 8.84 -5.90 -5.34
CA GLU A 226 9.76 -4.78 -5.10
C GLU A 226 9.14 -3.41 -5.34
N SER A 227 8.01 -3.33 -5.99
CA SER A 227 7.30 -2.07 -6.25
C SER A 227 6.10 -1.84 -5.32
N ALA A 228 5.88 -2.73 -4.37
CA ALA A 228 4.69 -2.64 -3.52
C ALA A 228 4.87 -3.30 -2.15
#